data_2013c8aa35dfce606fbc97216a3f7c70
#
_entry.id   2013c8aa35dfce606fbc97216a3f7c70
#
_cell.length_a   1.000
_cell.length_b   1.000
_cell.length_c   1.000
_cell.angle_alpha   90.00
_cell.angle_beta   90.00
_cell.angle_gamma   90.00
#
_symmetry.space_group_name_H-M   'P 1'
#
loop_
_entity.id
_entity.type
_entity.pdbx_description
1 polymer ?
#
loop_
_entity_poly.entity_id
_entity_poly.type
_entity_poly.pdbx_seq_one_letter_code
_entity_poly.pdbx_strand_id
1 'polypeptide(L)'
;MSNFLQVFRVLFSAILVSLAIPNEFFLLGCPSIALISLIPLYIAVAECRSYRSAFRLGALHTFSVHLFSSFWLAFFKDFAIFTLGASAVGTGLIGGILGRMLYVPYARYGGCKRLVKGAEPASQKYLAEGAGLSSYGIPFRVFWFSCAYTLYEWYKASGTGFLAYPWGTLSSSAFPWRLFMQIADLTGAYGVSFLFTLCSAVCAEGLLLLKRAPHLIAPDASLSALKRTAGVCIALFALSFLYGAFQYAKPRKPEKTLNAVLVQQNSNPWNETSDEASIMASEKLSEEKINELKAEGKDAHIVVWSEGVLRHSFPNGQAYYSLYPPEEPLVRFIERMNVPFIIGGPYVAEGEIRRLSNASLLFDAKGNFRGAYEKIHLVPFAEVLPGEEYEWAVNLMDKLVGISAGWKAGDQYVLFDIPCERNEGRAKSVSKIVSLAKDAGDDAVGKEMPLVRVASPVCFGDAFPSDVCGPLHRYGSDVFINITDDSWSNTKSAEYQHFVIASYRAIEYRTTLVRSTNAGYSVVLDPAGKIVADMPLFEKSSLAVSIPVYEHSTTVYALFGNWLPFVFGVLIIAYCLYVSLAFVFGDDFIYEAH
;
A
#
# COMPACT_ATOMS: atom_id res chain seq x y z
N MET A 1 -27.98 -23.85 15.59
CA MET A 1 -26.99 -23.08 16.32
C MET A 1 -26.96 -21.67 15.76
N SER A 2 -27.10 -20.71 16.58
CA SER A 2 -27.75 -19.44 16.30
C SER A 2 -26.94 -18.52 15.39
N ASN A 3 -27.64 -17.65 14.67
CA ASN A 3 -27.09 -16.49 13.97
C ASN A 3 -26.10 -15.69 14.86
N PHE A 4 -26.28 -15.74 16.18
CA PHE A 4 -25.40 -15.12 17.17
C PHE A 4 -23.96 -15.66 17.11
N LEU A 5 -23.75 -16.99 17.05
CA LEU A 5 -22.40 -17.56 17.00
C LEU A 5 -21.68 -17.22 15.68
N GLN A 6 -22.40 -17.13 14.58
CA GLN A 6 -21.80 -16.69 13.28
C GLN A 6 -21.36 -15.23 13.35
N VAL A 7 -22.22 -14.33 13.89
CA VAL A 7 -21.89 -12.93 14.11
C VAL A 7 -20.68 -12.80 15.04
N PHE A 8 -20.67 -13.51 16.15
CA PHE A 8 -19.53 -13.50 17.10
C PHE A 8 -18.22 -13.91 16.41
N ARG A 9 -18.22 -15.00 15.63
CA ARG A 9 -17.03 -15.45 14.89
C ARG A 9 -16.52 -14.39 13.90
N VAL A 10 -17.42 -13.75 13.19
CA VAL A 10 -17.07 -12.72 12.22
C VAL A 10 -16.47 -11.50 12.90
N LEU A 11 -17.05 -11.04 14.00
CA LEU A 11 -16.51 -9.93 14.81
C LEU A 11 -15.16 -10.30 15.42
N PHE A 12 -15.02 -11.54 15.92
CA PHE A 12 -13.75 -12.02 16.46
C PHE A 12 -12.67 -12.10 15.38
N SER A 13 -13.00 -12.55 14.16
CA SER A 13 -12.09 -12.51 13.03
C SER A 13 -11.67 -11.07 12.69
N ALA A 14 -12.61 -10.12 12.71
CA ALA A 14 -12.30 -8.71 12.45
C ALA A 14 -11.35 -8.12 13.50
N ILE A 15 -11.53 -8.46 14.77
CA ILE A 15 -10.61 -8.07 15.84
C ILE A 15 -9.22 -8.68 15.61
N LEU A 16 -9.13 -9.97 15.25
CA LEU A 16 -7.83 -10.61 14.98
C LEU A 16 -7.12 -9.99 13.79
N VAL A 17 -7.83 -9.68 12.69
CA VAL A 17 -7.24 -8.98 11.54
C VAL A 17 -6.73 -7.61 11.96
N SER A 18 -7.52 -6.85 12.72
CA SER A 18 -7.13 -5.51 13.17
C SER A 18 -5.96 -5.51 14.14
N LEU A 19 -5.80 -6.57 14.94
CA LEU A 19 -4.63 -6.77 15.80
C LEU A 19 -3.41 -7.30 15.02
N ALA A 20 -3.62 -7.99 13.90
CA ALA A 20 -2.52 -8.49 13.07
C ALA A 20 -1.80 -7.37 12.32
N ILE A 21 -2.53 -6.42 11.76
CA ILE A 21 -1.95 -5.28 11.03
C ILE A 21 -1.38 -4.25 12.02
N PRO A 22 -0.57 -3.27 11.58
CA PRO A 22 -0.04 -2.22 12.47
C PRO A 22 -1.15 -1.50 13.24
N ASN A 23 -0.98 -1.41 14.56
CA ASN A 23 -1.94 -0.81 15.50
C ASN A 23 -1.20 -0.29 16.75
N GLU A 24 -1.92 0.29 17.71
CA GLU A 24 -1.31 0.87 18.91
C GLU A 24 -0.59 -0.15 19.81
N PHE A 25 -0.91 -1.47 19.70
CA PHE A 25 -0.26 -2.54 20.47
C PHE A 25 0.91 -3.17 19.71
N PHE A 26 0.77 -3.35 18.39
CA PHE A 26 1.75 -3.95 17.50
C PHE A 26 2.05 -2.97 16.36
N LEU A 27 2.93 -2.01 16.63
CA LEU A 27 3.22 -0.89 15.72
C LEU A 27 3.63 -1.34 14.30
N LEU A 28 4.36 -2.43 14.20
CA LEU A 28 4.84 -2.98 12.92
C LEU A 28 3.99 -4.18 12.43
N GLY A 29 2.86 -4.45 13.11
CA GLY A 29 2.02 -5.61 12.86
C GLY A 29 2.47 -6.87 13.60
N CYS A 30 1.63 -7.92 13.54
CA CYS A 30 1.86 -9.21 14.19
C CYS A 30 1.58 -10.38 13.23
N PRO A 31 2.61 -10.91 12.53
CA PRO A 31 2.43 -11.98 11.54
C PRO A 31 1.80 -13.25 12.13
N SER A 32 2.11 -13.58 13.39
CA SER A 32 1.57 -14.76 14.05
C SER A 32 0.05 -14.70 14.21
N ILE A 33 -0.50 -13.52 14.47
CA ILE A 33 -1.97 -13.32 14.52
C ILE A 33 -2.53 -13.41 13.10
N ALA A 34 -1.85 -12.88 12.08
CA ALA A 34 -2.30 -12.94 10.69
C ALA A 34 -2.53 -14.38 10.20
N LEU A 35 -1.67 -15.34 10.62
CA LEU A 35 -1.80 -16.75 10.24
C LEU A 35 -3.15 -17.38 10.63
N ILE A 36 -3.79 -16.88 11.67
CA ILE A 36 -5.03 -17.45 12.25
C ILE A 36 -6.24 -16.52 12.19
N SER A 37 -6.03 -15.27 11.76
CA SER A 37 -7.03 -14.20 11.87
C SER A 37 -8.32 -14.48 11.09
N LEU A 38 -8.24 -15.19 9.97
CA LEU A 38 -9.40 -15.49 9.12
C LEU A 38 -10.06 -16.86 9.42
N ILE A 39 -9.54 -17.64 10.37
CA ILE A 39 -10.15 -18.92 10.77
C ILE A 39 -11.63 -18.75 11.14
N PRO A 40 -12.01 -17.78 12.00
CA PRO A 40 -13.40 -17.63 12.40
C PRO A 40 -14.31 -17.18 11.25
N LEU A 41 -13.83 -16.34 10.32
CA LEU A 41 -14.56 -15.96 9.12
C LEU A 41 -14.79 -17.15 8.20
N TYR A 42 -13.74 -17.94 7.94
CA TYR A 42 -13.83 -19.15 7.12
C TYR A 42 -14.93 -20.10 7.63
N ILE A 43 -14.90 -20.41 8.93
CA ILE A 43 -15.88 -21.29 9.57
C ILE A 43 -17.30 -20.71 9.49
N ALA A 44 -17.45 -19.39 9.74
CA ALA A 44 -18.74 -18.74 9.66
C ALA A 44 -19.35 -18.80 8.25
N VAL A 45 -18.54 -18.60 7.21
CA VAL A 45 -18.97 -18.68 5.81
C VAL A 45 -19.28 -20.12 5.42
N ALA A 46 -18.46 -21.11 5.81
CA ALA A 46 -18.70 -22.53 5.54
C ALA A 46 -20.02 -23.04 6.12
N GLU A 47 -20.47 -22.47 7.24
CA GLU A 47 -21.73 -22.81 7.90
C GLU A 47 -22.92 -21.99 7.38
N CYS A 48 -22.75 -21.10 6.40
CA CYS A 48 -23.84 -20.34 5.78
C CYS A 48 -24.84 -21.26 5.06
N ARG A 49 -26.09 -20.80 5.01
CA ARG A 49 -27.17 -21.54 4.33
C ARG A 49 -27.61 -20.87 3.01
N SER A 50 -27.15 -19.65 2.75
CA SER A 50 -27.54 -18.89 1.57
C SER A 50 -26.52 -17.80 1.23
N TYR A 51 -26.51 -17.37 -0.02
CA TYR A 51 -25.75 -16.21 -0.49
C TYR A 51 -26.10 -14.91 0.25
N ARG A 52 -27.36 -14.77 0.70
CA ARG A 52 -27.79 -13.59 1.49
C ARG A 52 -27.13 -13.58 2.87
N SER A 53 -27.03 -14.74 3.52
CA SER A 53 -26.34 -14.87 4.81
C SER A 53 -24.86 -14.60 4.64
N ALA A 54 -24.22 -15.18 3.63
CA ALA A 54 -22.80 -14.98 3.33
C ALA A 54 -22.49 -13.50 3.02
N PHE A 55 -23.35 -12.81 2.25
CA PHE A 55 -23.23 -11.37 2.00
C PHE A 55 -23.22 -10.58 3.32
N ARG A 56 -24.18 -10.83 4.22
CA ARG A 56 -24.28 -10.10 5.50
C ARG A 56 -23.06 -10.33 6.38
N LEU A 57 -22.55 -11.56 6.42
CA LEU A 57 -21.36 -11.89 7.22
C LEU A 57 -20.09 -11.28 6.64
N GLY A 58 -19.91 -11.33 5.31
CA GLY A 58 -18.80 -10.66 4.65
C GLY A 58 -18.84 -9.14 4.82
N ALA A 59 -20.03 -8.54 4.66
CA ALA A 59 -20.21 -7.11 4.89
C ALA A 59 -19.88 -6.72 6.34
N LEU A 60 -20.39 -7.47 7.31
CA LEU A 60 -20.11 -7.23 8.73
C LEU A 60 -18.61 -7.36 9.05
N HIS A 61 -17.94 -8.39 8.49
CA HIS A 61 -16.52 -8.61 8.70
C HIS A 61 -15.70 -7.41 8.24
N THR A 62 -15.84 -7.04 6.98
CA THR A 62 -14.99 -5.98 6.40
C THR A 62 -15.34 -4.59 6.93
N PHE A 63 -16.62 -4.32 7.20
CA PHE A 63 -17.06 -3.13 7.93
C PHE A 63 -16.38 -3.04 9.31
N SER A 64 -16.39 -4.14 10.07
CA SER A 64 -15.79 -4.17 11.40
C SER A 64 -14.25 -4.09 11.35
N VAL A 65 -13.59 -4.76 10.39
CA VAL A 65 -12.14 -4.61 10.17
C VAL A 65 -11.82 -3.14 9.90
N HIS A 66 -12.57 -2.49 9.03
CA HIS A 66 -12.35 -1.07 8.70
C HIS A 66 -12.51 -0.17 9.94
N LEU A 67 -13.59 -0.35 10.70
CA LEU A 67 -13.80 0.44 11.93
C LEU A 67 -12.67 0.25 12.95
N PHE A 68 -12.25 -0.99 13.19
CA PHE A 68 -11.25 -1.28 14.22
C PHE A 68 -9.83 -0.94 13.80
N SER A 69 -9.47 -1.11 12.52
CA SER A 69 -8.12 -0.86 12.03
C SER A 69 -7.90 0.58 11.60
N SER A 70 -8.96 1.26 11.17
CA SER A 70 -8.89 2.61 10.62
C SER A 70 -9.59 3.65 11.49
N PHE A 71 -9.72 3.36 12.81
CA PHE A 71 -10.37 4.26 13.78
C PHE A 71 -9.78 5.67 13.76
N TRP A 72 -8.51 5.80 13.39
CA TRP A 72 -7.79 7.07 13.27
C TRP A 72 -8.41 8.01 12.22
N LEU A 73 -9.17 7.51 11.26
CA LEU A 73 -9.96 8.34 10.34
C LEU A 73 -11.02 9.18 11.06
N ALA A 74 -11.44 8.79 12.29
CA ALA A 74 -12.34 9.58 13.10
C ALA A 74 -11.72 10.88 13.64
N PHE A 75 -10.39 10.98 13.65
CA PHE A 75 -9.67 12.20 14.09
C PHE A 75 -9.51 13.24 12.98
N PHE A 76 -9.98 12.92 11.77
CA PHE A 76 -10.05 13.89 10.69
C PHE A 76 -11.10 14.94 11.05
N LYS A 77 -10.64 16.14 11.43
CA LYS A 77 -11.46 17.21 12.00
C LYS A 77 -12.66 17.51 11.09
N ASP A 78 -13.84 17.57 11.69
CA ASP A 78 -15.13 17.89 11.04
C ASP A 78 -15.63 16.88 9.98
N PHE A 79 -14.85 15.85 9.63
CA PHE A 79 -15.14 14.90 8.55
C PHE A 79 -15.31 13.44 8.97
N ALA A 80 -15.23 13.11 10.26
CA ALA A 80 -15.22 11.74 10.76
C ALA A 80 -16.37 10.85 10.24
N ILE A 81 -17.57 11.40 10.05
CA ILE A 81 -18.73 10.66 9.52
C ILE A 81 -18.47 10.19 8.09
N PHE A 82 -17.80 11.02 7.26
CA PHE A 82 -17.49 10.68 5.88
C PHE A 82 -16.23 9.83 5.77
N THR A 83 -15.15 10.23 6.44
CA THR A 83 -13.86 9.54 6.34
C THR A 83 -13.91 8.14 6.94
N LEU A 84 -14.45 7.97 8.15
CA LEU A 84 -14.60 6.66 8.77
C LEU A 84 -15.95 6.01 8.46
N GLY A 85 -17.06 6.75 8.56
CA GLY A 85 -18.41 6.18 8.44
C GLY A 85 -18.73 5.73 7.02
N ALA A 86 -18.63 6.63 6.03
CA ALA A 86 -18.96 6.30 4.64
C ALA A 86 -17.96 5.29 4.06
N SER A 87 -16.67 5.40 4.37
CA SER A 87 -15.66 4.45 3.93
C SER A 87 -15.87 3.05 4.53
N ALA A 88 -16.30 2.96 5.80
CA ALA A 88 -16.65 1.68 6.43
C ALA A 88 -17.87 1.02 5.76
N VAL A 89 -18.90 1.82 5.42
CA VAL A 89 -20.07 1.31 4.68
C VAL A 89 -19.66 0.84 3.29
N GLY A 90 -18.87 1.64 2.55
CA GLY A 90 -18.36 1.26 1.24
C GLY A 90 -17.55 -0.04 1.28
N THR A 91 -16.62 -0.14 2.22
CA THR A 91 -15.82 -1.34 2.46
C THR A 91 -16.71 -2.54 2.84
N GLY A 92 -17.75 -2.31 3.65
CA GLY A 92 -18.74 -3.31 4.01
C GLY A 92 -19.52 -3.84 2.79
N LEU A 93 -19.94 -2.98 1.87
CA LEU A 93 -20.64 -3.40 0.65
C LEU A 93 -19.75 -4.29 -0.25
N ILE A 94 -18.51 -3.89 -0.46
CA ILE A 94 -17.52 -4.70 -1.20
C ILE A 94 -17.29 -6.04 -0.48
N GLY A 95 -17.17 -6.01 0.85
CA GLY A 95 -17.05 -7.21 1.68
C GLY A 95 -18.27 -8.12 1.64
N GLY A 96 -19.45 -7.58 1.41
CA GLY A 96 -20.65 -8.37 1.14
C GLY A 96 -20.51 -9.20 -0.15
N ILE A 97 -19.94 -8.61 -1.21
CA ILE A 97 -19.61 -9.32 -2.45
C ILE A 97 -18.57 -10.41 -2.18
N LEU A 98 -17.50 -10.08 -1.44
CA LEU A 98 -16.52 -11.07 -0.99
C LEU A 98 -17.21 -12.24 -0.27
N GLY A 99 -18.09 -11.98 0.70
CA GLY A 99 -18.80 -13.02 1.43
C GLY A 99 -19.57 -13.98 0.52
N ARG A 100 -20.20 -13.46 -0.55
CA ARG A 100 -20.83 -14.31 -1.58
C ARG A 100 -19.81 -15.12 -2.36
N MET A 101 -18.68 -14.54 -2.74
CA MET A 101 -17.60 -15.25 -3.43
C MET A 101 -17.04 -16.38 -2.55
N LEU A 102 -16.76 -16.10 -1.29
CA LEU A 102 -16.25 -17.11 -0.34
C LEU A 102 -17.24 -18.27 -0.12
N TYR A 103 -18.53 -18.02 -0.27
CA TYR A 103 -19.57 -19.05 -0.11
C TYR A 103 -19.75 -19.96 -1.32
N VAL A 104 -19.24 -19.60 -2.50
CA VAL A 104 -19.41 -20.38 -3.75
C VAL A 104 -19.12 -21.88 -3.57
N PRO A 105 -18.01 -22.32 -2.93
CA PRO A 105 -17.75 -23.76 -2.75
C PRO A 105 -18.75 -24.50 -1.85
N TYR A 106 -19.57 -23.77 -1.11
CA TYR A 106 -20.55 -24.31 -0.15
C TYR A 106 -22.00 -24.18 -0.65
N ALA A 107 -22.21 -23.45 -1.76
CA ALA A 107 -23.53 -23.26 -2.34
C ALA A 107 -24.08 -24.55 -2.92
N ARG A 108 -25.36 -24.80 -2.65
CA ARG A 108 -26.07 -25.93 -3.25
C ARG A 108 -26.58 -25.53 -4.62
N TYR A 109 -26.05 -26.13 -5.65
CA TYR A 109 -26.64 -26.06 -6.97
C TYR A 109 -27.71 -27.15 -7.07
N GLY A 110 -28.94 -26.78 -7.39
CA GLY A 110 -30.10 -27.69 -7.42
C GLY A 110 -30.00 -28.89 -8.38
N GLY A 111 -28.94 -28.97 -9.21
CA GLY A 111 -28.64 -30.07 -10.14
C GLY A 111 -27.88 -31.26 -9.55
N CYS A 112 -27.28 -31.12 -8.37
CA CYS A 112 -26.40 -32.16 -7.79
C CYS A 112 -27.14 -33.39 -7.23
N LYS A 113 -28.44 -33.56 -7.49
CA LYS A 113 -29.17 -34.80 -7.13
C LYS A 113 -28.71 -36.04 -7.90
N ARG A 114 -28.00 -35.87 -9.02
CA ARG A 114 -27.56 -37.00 -9.87
C ARG A 114 -26.15 -37.55 -9.55
N LEU A 115 -25.27 -36.78 -8.94
CA LEU A 115 -23.90 -37.20 -8.60
C LEU A 115 -23.81 -38.22 -7.44
N VAL A 116 -24.91 -38.54 -6.79
CA VAL A 116 -24.97 -39.47 -5.64
C VAL A 116 -25.78 -40.74 -5.97
N LYS A 117 -25.90 -41.11 -7.24
CA LYS A 117 -26.39 -42.45 -7.60
C LYS A 117 -25.33 -43.48 -7.21
N GLY A 118 -25.44 -44.01 -5.99
CA GLY A 118 -24.53 -45.01 -5.43
C GLY A 118 -24.10 -44.78 -3.99
N ALA A 119 -24.51 -43.66 -3.36
CA ALA A 119 -24.21 -43.42 -1.95
C ALA A 119 -25.09 -44.31 -1.04
N GLU A 120 -24.47 -44.87 -0.01
CA GLU A 120 -25.15 -45.72 0.99
C GLU A 120 -26.33 -44.99 1.68
N PRO A 121 -27.35 -45.74 2.20
CA PRO A 121 -28.57 -45.18 2.79
C PRO A 121 -28.35 -44.16 3.91
N ALA A 122 -27.25 -44.28 4.66
CA ALA A 122 -26.87 -43.33 5.72
C ALA A 122 -26.54 -41.93 5.17
N SER A 123 -25.88 -41.85 4.00
CA SER A 123 -25.55 -40.58 3.33
C SER A 123 -26.81 -39.89 2.76
N GLN A 124 -27.81 -40.69 2.33
CA GLN A 124 -29.08 -40.16 1.82
C GLN A 124 -29.90 -39.49 2.94
N LYS A 125 -29.82 -39.99 4.19
CA LYS A 125 -30.49 -39.36 5.35
C LYS A 125 -29.92 -37.98 5.67
N TYR A 126 -28.61 -37.81 5.60
CA TYR A 126 -27.97 -36.49 5.80
C TYR A 126 -28.27 -35.51 4.66
N LEU A 127 -28.45 -35.99 3.45
CA LEU A 127 -28.88 -35.17 2.29
C LEU A 127 -30.32 -34.70 2.45
N ALA A 128 -31.19 -35.50 3.07
CA ALA A 128 -32.60 -35.16 3.31
C ALA A 128 -32.79 -34.14 4.44
N GLU A 129 -31.92 -34.17 5.47
CA GLU A 129 -32.01 -33.29 6.66
C GLU A 129 -31.39 -31.90 6.45
N GLY A 130 -31.01 -31.55 5.23
CA GLY A 130 -30.64 -30.16 4.90
C GLY A 130 -29.24 -29.74 5.31
N ALA A 131 -28.35 -30.63 5.76
CA ALA A 131 -26.94 -30.35 6.00
C ALA A 131 -26.20 -30.07 4.67
N GLY A 132 -25.61 -28.91 4.52
CA GLY A 132 -24.91 -28.48 3.30
C GLY A 132 -23.58 -29.20 3.12
N LEU A 133 -23.59 -30.31 2.39
CA LEU A 133 -22.35 -30.98 1.96
C LEU A 133 -21.76 -30.20 0.79
N SER A 134 -20.53 -29.70 0.95
CA SER A 134 -19.76 -29.15 -0.18
C SER A 134 -19.38 -30.30 -1.12
N SER A 135 -19.68 -30.17 -2.40
CA SER A 135 -19.25 -31.11 -3.45
C SER A 135 -17.73 -31.01 -3.72
N TYR A 136 -17.10 -29.96 -3.24
CA TYR A 136 -15.68 -29.68 -3.48
C TYR A 136 -14.78 -30.19 -2.36
N GLY A 137 -13.63 -30.76 -2.75
CA GLY A 137 -12.61 -31.22 -1.80
C GLY A 137 -11.92 -30.06 -1.05
N ILE A 138 -11.26 -30.40 0.06
CA ILE A 138 -10.50 -29.45 0.90
C ILE A 138 -9.53 -28.60 0.09
N PRO A 139 -8.71 -29.14 -0.85
CA PRO A 139 -7.75 -28.33 -1.60
C PRO A 139 -8.42 -27.19 -2.37
N PHE A 140 -9.56 -27.46 -3.01
CA PHE A 140 -10.29 -26.45 -3.76
C PHE A 140 -10.86 -25.37 -2.84
N ARG A 141 -11.51 -25.73 -1.72
CA ARG A 141 -12.09 -24.77 -0.78
C ARG A 141 -11.04 -23.84 -0.18
N VAL A 142 -9.89 -24.40 0.21
CA VAL A 142 -8.75 -23.65 0.76
C VAL A 142 -8.18 -22.69 -0.29
N PHE A 143 -7.90 -23.19 -1.49
CA PHE A 143 -7.37 -22.38 -2.58
C PHE A 143 -8.35 -21.28 -2.99
N TRP A 144 -9.63 -21.61 -3.17
CA TRP A 144 -10.68 -20.66 -3.52
C TRP A 144 -10.81 -19.53 -2.51
N PHE A 145 -10.85 -19.86 -1.21
CA PHE A 145 -10.91 -18.86 -0.14
C PHE A 145 -9.73 -17.89 -0.23
N SER A 146 -8.52 -18.44 -0.40
CA SER A 146 -7.29 -17.66 -0.44
C SER A 146 -7.24 -16.74 -1.65
N CYS A 147 -7.61 -17.25 -2.84
CA CYS A 147 -7.69 -16.44 -4.06
C CYS A 147 -8.73 -15.33 -3.95
N ALA A 148 -9.94 -15.65 -3.47
CA ALA A 148 -11.02 -14.69 -3.36
C ALA A 148 -10.74 -13.58 -2.34
N TYR A 149 -10.14 -13.92 -1.19
CA TYR A 149 -9.78 -12.93 -0.18
C TYR A 149 -8.63 -12.03 -0.66
N THR A 150 -7.61 -12.60 -1.29
CA THR A 150 -6.48 -11.83 -1.86
C THR A 150 -6.95 -10.92 -3.00
N LEU A 151 -7.84 -11.39 -3.86
CA LEU A 151 -8.46 -10.58 -4.91
C LEU A 151 -9.26 -9.41 -4.32
N TYR A 152 -9.98 -9.64 -3.23
CA TYR A 152 -10.69 -8.58 -2.50
C TYR A 152 -9.72 -7.52 -1.96
N GLU A 153 -8.61 -7.93 -1.31
CA GLU A 153 -7.61 -6.98 -0.82
C GLU A 153 -7.01 -6.14 -1.95
N TRP A 154 -6.67 -6.80 -3.07
CA TRP A 154 -6.19 -6.10 -4.24
C TRP A 154 -7.21 -5.10 -4.79
N TYR A 155 -8.46 -5.52 -4.97
CA TYR A 155 -9.51 -4.65 -5.48
C TYR A 155 -9.74 -3.44 -4.57
N LYS A 156 -9.76 -3.67 -3.25
CA LYS A 156 -9.91 -2.61 -2.26
C LYS A 156 -8.72 -1.63 -2.28
N ALA A 157 -7.51 -2.14 -2.43
CA ALA A 157 -6.29 -1.33 -2.34
C ALA A 157 -5.91 -0.65 -3.66
N SER A 158 -6.29 -1.22 -4.81
CA SER A 158 -5.88 -0.75 -6.14
C SER A 158 -7.05 -0.22 -6.98
N GLY A 159 -8.22 -0.06 -6.38
CA GLY A 159 -9.39 0.48 -7.06
C GLY A 159 -9.08 1.85 -7.68
N THR A 160 -9.65 2.11 -8.86
CA THR A 160 -9.46 3.39 -9.56
C THR A 160 -10.17 4.53 -8.81
N GLY A 161 -9.46 5.61 -8.60
CA GLY A 161 -9.99 6.85 -8.04
C GLY A 161 -10.49 6.68 -6.60
N PHE A 162 -11.71 7.11 -6.35
CA PHE A 162 -12.36 7.21 -5.04
C PHE A 162 -12.47 5.90 -4.23
N LEU A 163 -12.42 4.73 -4.87
CA LEU A 163 -12.58 3.44 -4.18
C LEU A 163 -11.26 2.87 -3.63
N ALA A 164 -10.11 3.45 -3.97
CA ALA A 164 -8.81 2.93 -3.55
C ALA A 164 -8.57 3.18 -2.05
N TYR A 165 -8.49 2.10 -1.27
CA TYR A 165 -8.19 2.13 0.15
C TYR A 165 -7.12 1.07 0.49
N PRO A 166 -5.83 1.43 0.45
CA PRO A 166 -4.73 0.46 0.57
C PRO A 166 -4.49 -0.06 1.99
N TRP A 167 -5.03 0.58 3.03
CA TRP A 167 -4.82 0.17 4.42
C TRP A 167 -5.58 -1.11 4.80
N GLY A 168 -5.09 -1.79 5.83
CA GLY A 168 -5.76 -2.95 6.40
C GLY A 168 -5.66 -4.23 5.57
N THR A 169 -4.60 -4.39 4.76
CA THR A 169 -4.27 -5.65 4.09
C THR A 169 -3.48 -6.57 5.02
N LEU A 170 -3.65 -7.89 4.91
CA LEU A 170 -2.92 -8.85 5.74
C LEU A 170 -1.41 -8.80 5.51
N SER A 171 -0.97 -8.45 4.31
CA SER A 171 0.45 -8.24 4.03
C SER A 171 1.10 -7.22 4.94
N SER A 172 0.37 -6.18 5.38
CA SER A 172 0.92 -5.16 6.29
C SER A 172 1.29 -5.71 7.68
N SER A 173 0.83 -6.90 8.05
CA SER A 173 1.27 -7.58 9.28
C SER A 173 2.69 -8.15 9.21
N ALA A 174 3.26 -8.29 8.00
CA ALA A 174 4.46 -9.10 7.78
C ALA A 174 5.78 -8.37 8.07
N PHE A 175 5.80 -7.07 8.33
CA PHE A 175 7.04 -6.30 8.48
C PHE A 175 8.03 -6.88 9.52
N PRO A 176 7.60 -7.44 10.67
CA PRO A 176 8.52 -8.15 11.57
C PRO A 176 9.19 -9.39 10.95
N TRP A 177 8.57 -9.99 9.94
CA TRP A 177 9.10 -11.15 9.20
C TRP A 177 9.70 -10.72 7.85
N ARG A 178 10.74 -9.87 7.89
CA ARG A 178 11.37 -9.30 6.70
C ARG A 178 11.83 -10.33 5.67
N LEU A 179 12.24 -11.51 6.10
CA LEU A 179 12.57 -12.61 5.19
C LEU A 179 11.35 -13.05 4.38
N PHE A 180 10.19 -13.12 5.03
CA PHE A 180 8.95 -13.51 4.37
C PHE A 180 8.45 -12.46 3.38
N MET A 181 8.67 -11.17 3.65
CA MET A 181 8.32 -10.09 2.74
C MET A 181 9.10 -10.12 1.41
N GLN A 182 10.28 -10.79 1.36
CA GLN A 182 11.13 -10.76 0.18
C GLN A 182 10.47 -11.31 -1.09
N ILE A 183 9.45 -12.17 -0.96
CA ILE A 183 8.69 -12.69 -2.12
C ILE A 183 7.92 -11.57 -2.85
N ALA A 184 7.83 -10.39 -2.27
CA ALA A 184 7.14 -9.26 -2.91
C ALA A 184 7.84 -8.78 -4.20
N ASP A 185 9.11 -9.05 -4.40
CA ASP A 185 9.78 -8.81 -5.69
C ASP A 185 9.32 -9.75 -6.82
N LEU A 186 8.63 -10.85 -6.46
CA LEU A 186 8.01 -11.77 -7.40
C LEU A 186 6.50 -11.50 -7.57
N THR A 187 5.78 -11.34 -6.46
CA THR A 187 4.31 -11.40 -6.41
C THR A 187 3.65 -10.10 -5.96
N GLY A 188 4.42 -9.09 -5.61
CA GLY A 188 3.95 -7.96 -4.83
C GLY A 188 3.53 -8.35 -3.41
N ALA A 189 3.04 -7.40 -2.64
CA ALA A 189 2.54 -7.61 -1.29
C ALA A 189 1.40 -8.65 -1.22
N TYR A 190 0.67 -8.85 -2.33
CA TYR A 190 -0.48 -9.76 -2.37
C TYR A 190 -0.11 -11.25 -2.29
N GLY A 191 1.13 -11.65 -2.66
CA GLY A 191 1.62 -13.00 -2.41
C GLY A 191 1.77 -13.30 -0.92
N VAL A 192 2.16 -12.31 -0.14
CA VAL A 192 2.22 -12.40 1.33
C VAL A 192 0.81 -12.56 1.92
N SER A 193 -0.15 -11.73 1.49
CA SER A 193 -1.56 -11.87 1.88
C SER A 193 -2.12 -13.25 1.51
N PHE A 194 -1.83 -13.74 0.31
CA PHE A 194 -2.27 -15.08 -0.14
C PHE A 194 -1.78 -16.19 0.80
N LEU A 195 -0.53 -16.15 1.22
CA LEU A 195 0.01 -17.18 2.11
C LEU A 195 -0.61 -17.12 3.52
N PHE A 196 -0.86 -15.94 4.07
CA PHE A 196 -1.58 -15.81 5.33
C PHE A 196 -3.01 -16.34 5.24
N THR A 197 -3.73 -16.02 4.16
CA THR A 197 -5.08 -16.54 3.94
C THR A 197 -5.09 -18.05 3.75
N LEU A 198 -4.10 -18.60 3.04
CA LEU A 198 -3.92 -20.04 2.82
C LEU A 198 -3.73 -20.78 4.16
N CYS A 199 -2.88 -20.28 5.03
CA CYS A 199 -2.64 -20.83 6.37
C CYS A 199 -3.92 -20.84 7.20
N SER A 200 -4.62 -19.69 7.28
CA SER A 200 -5.89 -19.57 7.98
C SER A 200 -6.93 -20.58 7.47
N ALA A 201 -7.04 -20.75 6.16
CA ALA A 201 -8.00 -21.66 5.54
C ALA A 201 -7.66 -23.14 5.83
N VAL A 202 -6.39 -23.53 5.77
CA VAL A 202 -5.93 -24.90 6.13
C VAL A 202 -6.24 -25.19 7.60
N CYS A 203 -5.92 -24.26 8.51
CA CYS A 203 -6.23 -24.40 9.93
C CYS A 203 -7.73 -24.51 10.19
N ALA A 204 -8.54 -23.73 9.48
CA ALA A 204 -9.99 -23.77 9.60
C ALA A 204 -10.57 -25.12 9.15
N GLU A 205 -10.10 -25.68 8.03
CA GLU A 205 -10.50 -27.02 7.59
C GLU A 205 -10.09 -28.11 8.60
N GLY A 206 -8.92 -27.97 9.22
CA GLY A 206 -8.50 -28.85 10.31
C GLY A 206 -9.47 -28.83 11.50
N LEU A 207 -9.91 -27.63 11.92
CA LEU A 207 -10.88 -27.47 13.00
C LEU A 207 -12.27 -28.00 12.64
N LEU A 208 -12.70 -27.82 11.37
CA LEU A 208 -13.97 -28.34 10.88
C LEU A 208 -13.96 -29.89 10.86
N LEU A 209 -12.84 -30.49 10.46
CA LEU A 209 -12.66 -31.94 10.45
C LEU A 209 -12.68 -32.52 11.87
N LEU A 210 -11.98 -31.89 12.83
CA LEU A 210 -12.01 -32.28 14.24
C LEU A 210 -13.41 -32.25 14.85
N LYS A 211 -14.23 -31.28 14.44
CA LYS A 211 -15.62 -31.15 14.91
C LYS A 211 -16.57 -32.11 14.20
N ARG A 212 -16.09 -32.97 13.30
CA ARG A 212 -16.92 -33.86 12.47
C ARG A 212 -18.08 -33.11 11.82
N ALA A 213 -17.76 -31.93 11.28
CA ALA A 213 -18.77 -31.06 10.68
C ALA A 213 -19.51 -31.76 9.53
N PRO A 214 -20.85 -31.63 9.45
CA PRO A 214 -21.69 -32.41 8.54
C PRO A 214 -21.49 -32.13 7.05
N HIS A 215 -20.67 -31.15 6.69
CA HIS A 215 -20.31 -30.83 5.31
C HIS A 215 -19.12 -31.64 4.76
N LEU A 216 -18.50 -32.52 5.56
CA LEU A 216 -17.40 -33.36 5.12
C LEU A 216 -17.93 -34.74 4.68
N ILE A 217 -17.73 -35.06 3.39
CA ILE A 217 -18.36 -36.24 2.73
C ILE A 217 -17.71 -37.57 3.14
N ALA A 218 -16.39 -37.60 3.43
CA ALA A 218 -15.66 -38.79 3.79
C ALA A 218 -14.52 -38.47 4.75
N PRO A 219 -14.58 -38.86 6.03
CA PRO A 219 -13.59 -38.46 7.04
C PRO A 219 -12.16 -38.88 6.70
N ASP A 220 -11.91 -40.11 6.22
CA ASP A 220 -10.56 -40.61 5.93
C ASP A 220 -9.98 -39.96 4.66
N ALA A 221 -10.78 -39.82 3.61
CA ALA A 221 -10.38 -39.12 2.39
C ALA A 221 -10.14 -37.64 2.67
N SER A 222 -10.95 -37.00 3.55
CA SER A 222 -10.79 -35.63 3.96
C SER A 222 -9.51 -35.40 4.78
N LEU A 223 -9.14 -36.32 5.67
CA LEU A 223 -7.90 -36.24 6.45
C LEU A 223 -6.66 -36.33 5.54
N SER A 224 -6.67 -37.25 4.56
CA SER A 224 -5.59 -37.39 3.58
C SER A 224 -5.47 -36.14 2.71
N ALA A 225 -6.59 -35.55 2.26
CA ALA A 225 -6.62 -34.30 1.51
C ALA A 225 -6.10 -33.13 2.34
N LEU A 226 -6.51 -33.02 3.63
CA LEU A 226 -6.00 -31.99 4.56
C LEU A 226 -4.49 -32.10 4.74
N LYS A 227 -3.96 -33.32 4.98
CA LYS A 227 -2.51 -33.52 5.14
C LYS A 227 -1.73 -33.07 3.91
N ARG A 228 -2.22 -33.39 2.69
CA ARG A 228 -1.58 -32.95 1.44
C ARG A 228 -1.64 -31.44 1.29
N THR A 229 -2.79 -30.81 1.54
CA THR A 229 -2.96 -29.35 1.45
C THR A 229 -2.10 -28.62 2.48
N ALA A 230 -2.03 -29.13 3.71
CA ALA A 230 -1.15 -28.60 4.75
C ALA A 230 0.33 -28.75 4.37
N GLY A 231 0.72 -29.88 3.78
CA GLY A 231 2.07 -30.10 3.25
C GLY A 231 2.45 -29.08 2.18
N VAL A 232 1.54 -28.78 1.24
CA VAL A 232 1.75 -27.73 0.23
C VAL A 232 1.87 -26.35 0.89
N CYS A 233 1.00 -26.04 1.86
CA CYS A 233 1.06 -24.76 2.59
C CYS A 233 2.42 -24.61 3.30
N ILE A 234 2.85 -25.61 4.05
CA ILE A 234 4.15 -25.62 4.74
C ILE A 234 5.30 -25.46 3.75
N ALA A 235 5.26 -26.18 2.61
CA ALA A 235 6.29 -26.07 1.58
C ALA A 235 6.37 -24.67 0.98
N LEU A 236 5.23 -24.02 0.70
CA LEU A 236 5.20 -22.64 0.20
C LEU A 236 5.77 -21.66 1.21
N PHE A 237 5.45 -21.79 2.50
CA PHE A 237 6.06 -20.97 3.55
C PHE A 237 7.57 -21.21 3.65
N ALA A 238 8.01 -22.48 3.67
CA ALA A 238 9.43 -22.82 3.74
C ALA A 238 10.20 -22.24 2.54
N LEU A 239 9.67 -22.40 1.33
CA LEU A 239 10.26 -21.83 0.11
C LEU A 239 10.31 -20.30 0.16
N SER A 240 9.26 -19.65 0.68
CA SER A 240 9.23 -18.20 0.83
C SER A 240 10.29 -17.71 1.81
N PHE A 241 10.48 -18.39 2.95
CA PHE A 241 11.52 -18.05 3.91
C PHE A 241 12.93 -18.34 3.38
N LEU A 242 13.14 -19.46 2.66
CA LEU A 242 14.42 -19.79 2.05
C LEU A 242 14.80 -18.79 0.95
N TYR A 243 13.85 -18.49 0.07
CA TYR A 243 14.02 -17.44 -0.93
C TYR A 243 14.33 -16.08 -0.27
N GLY A 244 13.56 -15.76 0.76
CA GLY A 244 13.75 -14.54 1.51
C GLY A 244 15.10 -14.47 2.22
N ALA A 245 15.57 -15.55 2.82
CA ALA A 245 16.90 -15.60 3.42
C ALA A 245 18.00 -15.35 2.39
N PHE A 246 17.88 -15.96 1.20
CA PHE A 246 18.78 -15.73 0.08
C PHE A 246 18.78 -14.25 -0.36
N GLN A 247 17.60 -13.68 -0.60
CA GLN A 247 17.48 -12.29 -1.05
C GLN A 247 17.91 -11.27 0.01
N TYR A 248 17.63 -11.54 1.28
CA TYR A 248 17.97 -10.67 2.40
C TYR A 248 19.47 -10.67 2.70
N ALA A 249 20.12 -11.84 2.56
CA ALA A 249 21.55 -12.00 2.75
C ALA A 249 22.38 -11.61 1.51
N LYS A 250 21.76 -11.48 0.33
CA LYS A 250 22.46 -11.13 -0.92
C LYS A 250 23.18 -9.80 -0.76
N PRO A 251 24.51 -9.76 -0.89
CA PRO A 251 25.26 -8.53 -0.79
C PRO A 251 24.92 -7.60 -1.95
N ARG A 252 24.50 -6.38 -1.61
CA ARG A 252 24.25 -5.29 -2.55
C ARG A 252 25.25 -4.20 -2.28
N LYS A 253 25.98 -3.76 -3.31
CA LYS A 253 26.94 -2.66 -3.20
C LYS A 253 26.31 -1.42 -3.84
N PRO A 254 26.21 -0.30 -3.11
CA PRO A 254 25.74 0.94 -3.70
C PRO A 254 26.73 1.45 -4.74
N GLU A 255 26.23 1.93 -5.87
CA GLU A 255 27.04 2.53 -6.95
C GLU A 255 27.31 4.01 -6.69
N LYS A 256 26.33 4.68 -6.08
CA LYS A 256 26.37 6.11 -5.78
C LYS A 256 25.94 6.31 -4.32
N THR A 257 26.32 7.44 -3.76
CA THR A 257 25.85 7.89 -2.45
C THR A 257 25.23 9.28 -2.60
N LEU A 258 24.01 9.44 -2.09
CA LEU A 258 23.31 10.71 -2.03
C LEU A 258 23.28 11.18 -0.58
N ASN A 259 24.12 12.16 -0.22
CA ASN A 259 24.12 12.75 1.12
C ASN A 259 22.91 13.70 1.24
N ALA A 260 21.93 13.30 2.01
CA ALA A 260 20.68 14.03 2.17
C ALA A 260 20.48 14.53 3.60
N VAL A 261 19.79 15.66 3.71
CA VAL A 261 19.24 16.15 4.97
C VAL A 261 17.72 16.02 4.89
N LEU A 262 17.13 15.19 5.74
CA LEU A 262 15.70 15.00 5.86
C LEU A 262 15.20 15.84 7.04
N VAL A 263 14.10 16.57 6.86
CA VAL A 263 13.57 17.50 7.86
C VAL A 263 12.16 17.11 8.26
N GLN A 264 11.96 16.95 9.56
CA GLN A 264 10.70 16.68 10.22
C GLN A 264 10.36 17.86 11.13
N GLN A 265 9.62 18.82 10.61
CA GLN A 265 9.35 20.09 11.32
C GLN A 265 8.30 19.94 12.41
N ASN A 266 7.51 18.85 12.42
CA ASN A 266 6.44 18.58 13.38
C ASN A 266 5.50 19.79 13.57
N SER A 267 5.01 20.31 12.46
CA SER A 267 4.01 21.37 12.45
C SER A 267 2.61 20.80 12.59
N ASN A 268 1.69 21.59 13.18
CA ASN A 268 0.30 21.16 13.30
C ASN A 268 -0.53 21.77 12.17
N PRO A 269 -0.94 20.99 11.16
CA PRO A 269 -1.65 21.50 9.98
C PRO A 269 -3.01 22.16 10.32
N TRP A 270 -3.60 21.82 11.47
CA TRP A 270 -4.89 22.35 11.91
C TRP A 270 -4.82 23.70 12.64
N ASN A 271 -3.66 24.02 13.24
CA ASN A 271 -3.52 25.18 14.11
C ASN A 271 -2.71 26.33 13.48
N GLU A 272 -1.93 26.05 12.44
CA GLU A 272 -1.10 27.06 11.80
C GLU A 272 -1.89 27.86 10.77
N THR A 273 -1.87 29.17 10.89
CA THR A 273 -2.53 30.10 9.96
C THR A 273 -1.62 30.55 8.81
N SER A 274 -0.30 30.38 8.98
CA SER A 274 0.73 30.70 7.96
C SER A 274 1.77 29.59 7.91
N ASP A 275 2.60 29.58 6.87
CA ASP A 275 3.72 28.66 6.69
C ASP A 275 5.03 29.16 7.32
N GLU A 276 5.05 30.37 7.89
CA GLU A 276 6.24 31.01 8.46
C GLU A 276 6.94 30.17 9.52
N ALA A 277 6.18 29.72 10.54
CA ALA A 277 6.74 28.94 11.63
C ALA A 277 7.31 27.58 11.14
N SER A 278 6.65 26.96 10.17
CA SER A 278 7.12 25.72 9.53
C SER A 278 8.38 25.92 8.71
N ILE A 279 8.45 27.02 7.93
CA ILE A 279 9.63 27.40 7.15
C ILE A 279 10.82 27.66 8.08
N MET A 280 10.68 28.56 9.06
CA MET A 280 11.75 28.92 10.00
C MET A 280 12.27 27.70 10.79
N ALA A 281 11.36 26.80 11.21
CA ALA A 281 11.75 25.56 11.88
C ALA A 281 12.55 24.66 10.94
N SER A 282 12.12 24.53 9.69
CA SER A 282 12.76 23.69 8.68
C SER A 282 14.12 24.24 8.25
N GLU A 283 14.25 25.56 8.12
CA GLU A 283 15.51 26.26 7.85
C GLU A 283 16.54 25.97 8.94
N LYS A 284 16.17 26.18 10.20
CA LYS A 284 17.05 25.91 11.35
C LYS A 284 17.51 24.45 11.38
N LEU A 285 16.59 23.50 11.26
CA LEU A 285 16.89 22.07 11.26
C LEU A 285 17.78 21.66 10.08
N SER A 286 17.58 22.28 8.90
CA SER A 286 18.39 22.05 7.72
C SER A 286 19.82 22.54 7.93
N GLU A 287 19.98 23.78 8.40
CA GLU A 287 21.29 24.40 8.63
C GLU A 287 22.12 23.63 9.65
N GLU A 288 21.50 23.20 10.77
CA GLU A 288 22.16 22.37 11.78
C GLU A 288 22.76 21.10 11.17
N LYS A 289 22.00 20.37 10.34
CA LYS A 289 22.45 19.10 9.74
C LYS A 289 23.40 19.27 8.55
N ILE A 290 23.25 20.33 7.76
CA ILE A 290 24.22 20.68 6.71
C ILE A 290 25.59 20.97 7.34
N ASN A 291 25.61 21.72 8.45
CA ASN A 291 26.84 22.04 9.17
C ASN A 291 27.46 20.79 9.82
N GLU A 292 26.65 19.86 10.31
CA GLU A 292 27.11 18.55 10.83
C GLU A 292 27.81 17.76 9.71
N LEU A 293 27.19 17.61 8.51
CA LEU A 293 27.83 16.94 7.37
C LEU A 293 29.14 17.62 6.97
N LYS A 294 29.17 18.94 6.90
CA LYS A 294 30.41 19.69 6.58
C LYS A 294 31.53 19.45 7.62
N ALA A 295 31.14 19.35 8.90
CA ALA A 295 32.10 19.03 9.97
C ALA A 295 32.69 17.60 9.83
N GLU A 296 31.90 16.68 9.24
CA GLU A 296 32.36 15.33 8.87
C GLU A 296 33.15 15.28 7.55
N GLY A 297 33.35 16.42 6.89
CA GLY A 297 34.01 16.49 5.58
C GLY A 297 33.16 15.97 4.42
N LYS A 298 31.84 16.00 4.57
CA LYS A 298 30.86 15.59 3.54
C LYS A 298 30.05 16.80 3.09
N ASP A 299 29.76 16.87 1.79
CA ASP A 299 28.82 17.84 1.25
C ASP A 299 27.40 17.27 1.21
N ALA A 300 26.41 18.08 1.59
CA ALA A 300 25.02 17.75 1.38
C ALA A 300 24.69 17.88 -0.12
N HIS A 301 24.07 16.86 -0.70
CA HIS A 301 23.64 16.87 -2.11
C HIS A 301 22.19 17.33 -2.28
N ILE A 302 21.36 17.16 -1.25
CA ILE A 302 19.94 17.53 -1.26
C ILE A 302 19.42 17.72 0.16
N VAL A 303 18.49 18.66 0.31
CA VAL A 303 17.66 18.80 1.50
C VAL A 303 16.22 18.47 1.14
N VAL A 304 15.53 17.70 1.98
CA VAL A 304 14.15 17.27 1.74
C VAL A 304 13.27 17.69 2.91
N TRP A 305 12.31 18.55 2.64
CA TRP A 305 11.25 18.91 3.57
C TRP A 305 9.98 18.11 3.29
N SER A 306 9.09 18.04 4.26
CA SER A 306 7.87 17.24 4.12
C SER A 306 6.83 17.84 3.19
N GLU A 307 5.68 17.15 3.04
CA GLU A 307 4.49 17.62 2.34
C GLU A 307 3.89 18.84 3.04
N GLY A 308 3.36 19.79 2.26
CA GLY A 308 2.52 20.87 2.76
C GLY A 308 3.22 21.98 3.54
N VAL A 309 4.55 22.10 3.45
CA VAL A 309 5.31 23.16 4.12
C VAL A 309 4.99 24.54 3.52
N LEU A 310 4.94 24.63 2.19
CA LEU A 310 4.66 25.88 1.49
C LEU A 310 3.17 26.02 1.20
N ARG A 311 2.64 27.24 1.27
CA ARG A 311 1.22 27.55 1.02
C ARG A 311 0.97 28.37 -0.24
N HIS A 312 1.97 29.11 -0.73
CA HIS A 312 1.86 29.86 -1.96
C HIS A 312 2.28 29.01 -3.16
N SER A 313 1.44 28.99 -4.19
CA SER A 313 1.60 28.10 -5.33
C SER A 313 2.75 28.53 -6.26
N PHE A 314 3.51 27.55 -6.72
CA PHE A 314 4.56 27.75 -7.72
C PHE A 314 4.00 27.57 -9.14
N PRO A 315 4.62 28.28 -10.15
CA PRO A 315 5.83 29.11 -10.07
C PRO A 315 5.66 30.49 -9.44
N ASN A 316 4.44 31.01 -9.27
CA ASN A 316 4.21 32.38 -8.79
C ASN A 316 4.73 32.64 -7.37
N GLY A 317 4.76 31.61 -6.53
CA GLY A 317 5.30 31.66 -5.17
C GLY A 317 6.78 32.01 -5.09
N GLN A 318 7.56 31.85 -6.17
CA GLN A 318 8.96 32.24 -6.22
C GLN A 318 9.18 33.70 -5.81
N ALA A 319 8.34 34.62 -6.31
CA ALA A 319 8.44 36.02 -5.97
C ALA A 319 8.10 36.29 -4.50
N TYR A 320 7.09 35.64 -3.96
CA TYR A 320 6.70 35.73 -2.56
C TYR A 320 7.83 35.25 -1.64
N TYR A 321 8.33 34.07 -1.85
CA TYR A 321 9.38 33.44 -1.03
C TYR A 321 10.78 34.05 -1.24
N SER A 322 10.95 34.98 -2.20
CA SER A 322 12.15 35.81 -2.29
C SER A 322 12.17 36.93 -1.24
N LEU A 323 11.03 37.19 -0.60
CA LEU A 323 10.84 38.26 0.41
C LEU A 323 10.36 37.71 1.77
N TYR A 324 9.95 36.43 1.82
CA TYR A 324 9.30 35.83 2.99
C TYR A 324 9.91 34.47 3.36
N PRO A 325 10.09 34.12 4.67
CA PRO A 325 9.81 34.95 5.87
C PRO A 325 10.66 36.22 5.93
N PRO A 326 10.22 37.26 6.71
CA PRO A 326 10.96 38.53 6.78
C PRO A 326 12.37 38.39 7.39
N GLU A 327 12.57 37.45 8.33
CA GLU A 327 13.83 37.23 9.03
C GLU A 327 14.89 36.69 8.08
N GLU A 328 14.57 35.64 7.35
CA GLU A 328 15.39 35.09 6.28
C GLU A 328 14.48 34.53 5.16
N PRO A 329 14.36 35.20 4.01
CA PRO A 329 13.56 34.70 2.89
C PRO A 329 14.05 33.37 2.39
N LEU A 330 13.10 32.42 2.18
CA LEU A 330 13.38 31.04 1.79
C LEU A 330 14.36 30.91 0.61
N VAL A 331 14.18 31.73 -0.44
CA VAL A 331 15.07 31.71 -1.62
C VAL A 331 16.50 32.08 -1.23
N ARG A 332 16.69 33.06 -0.37
CA ARG A 332 18.02 33.46 0.13
C ARG A 332 18.64 32.42 1.06
N PHE A 333 17.80 31.79 1.88
CA PHE A 333 18.25 30.68 2.72
C PHE A 333 18.79 29.53 1.85
N ILE A 334 18.06 29.10 0.82
CA ILE A 334 18.51 28.04 -0.10
C ILE A 334 19.82 28.44 -0.79
N GLU A 335 19.90 29.69 -1.29
CA GLU A 335 21.13 30.23 -1.92
C GLU A 335 22.32 30.22 -0.95
N ARG A 336 22.12 30.63 0.31
CA ARG A 336 23.15 30.62 1.37
C ARG A 336 23.62 29.21 1.70
N MET A 337 22.69 28.25 1.75
CA MET A 337 23.04 26.83 1.98
C MET A 337 23.78 26.23 0.80
N ASN A 338 23.52 26.73 -0.42
CA ASN A 338 24.13 26.26 -1.67
C ASN A 338 23.93 24.76 -1.91
N VAL A 339 22.72 24.26 -1.65
CA VAL A 339 22.28 22.88 -1.80
C VAL A 339 20.91 22.86 -2.50
N PRO A 340 20.60 21.94 -3.40
CA PRO A 340 19.25 21.76 -3.93
C PRO A 340 18.23 21.31 -2.85
N PHE A 341 16.96 21.72 -3.01
CA PHE A 341 15.88 21.37 -2.07
C PHE A 341 14.73 20.71 -2.80
N ILE A 342 14.11 19.70 -2.15
CA ILE A 342 12.76 19.22 -2.44
C ILE A 342 11.86 19.67 -1.29
N ILE A 343 10.78 20.40 -1.61
CA ILE A 343 9.85 20.95 -0.61
C ILE A 343 8.42 20.68 -1.05
N GLY A 344 7.56 20.22 -0.14
CA GLY A 344 6.13 20.05 -0.40
C GLY A 344 5.37 21.38 -0.45
N GLY A 345 4.57 21.55 -1.48
CA GLY A 345 3.74 22.76 -1.63
C GLY A 345 2.82 22.71 -2.84
N PRO A 346 1.94 23.73 -2.99
CA PRO A 346 1.02 23.80 -4.10
C PRO A 346 1.72 24.20 -5.41
N TYR A 347 1.23 23.62 -6.51
CA TYR A 347 1.70 23.89 -7.86
C TYR A 347 0.54 24.21 -8.80
N VAL A 348 0.76 25.10 -9.75
CA VAL A 348 -0.16 25.42 -10.85
C VAL A 348 0.54 25.13 -12.16
N ALA A 349 0.03 24.16 -12.92
CA ALA A 349 0.56 23.86 -14.24
C ALA A 349 0.36 25.04 -15.20
N GLU A 350 1.28 25.19 -16.16
CA GLU A 350 1.20 26.25 -17.16
C GLU A 350 -0.11 26.15 -17.97
N GLY A 351 -0.84 27.29 -18.07
CA GLY A 351 -2.15 27.35 -18.74
C GLY A 351 -3.35 26.96 -17.86
N GLU A 352 -3.14 26.46 -16.64
CA GLU A 352 -4.19 26.17 -15.67
C GLU A 352 -4.42 27.40 -14.77
N ILE A 353 -5.66 27.90 -14.69
CA ILE A 353 -5.95 29.14 -13.94
C ILE A 353 -6.71 28.85 -12.63
N ARG A 354 -7.28 27.65 -12.46
CA ARG A 354 -8.32 27.43 -11.44
C ARG A 354 -8.06 26.33 -10.43
N ARG A 355 -7.12 25.41 -10.67
CA ARG A 355 -6.90 24.28 -9.77
C ARG A 355 -5.43 24.15 -9.38
N LEU A 356 -5.22 23.95 -8.08
CA LEU A 356 -3.92 23.68 -7.50
C LEU A 356 -3.67 22.17 -7.47
N SER A 357 -2.44 21.75 -7.72
CA SER A 357 -1.95 20.42 -7.46
C SER A 357 -1.10 20.41 -6.19
N ASN A 358 -1.24 19.39 -5.35
CA ASN A 358 -0.30 19.11 -4.27
C ASN A 358 0.97 18.50 -4.91
N ALA A 359 2.16 19.02 -4.58
CA ALA A 359 3.35 18.67 -5.35
C ALA A 359 4.63 18.61 -4.50
N SER A 360 5.60 17.83 -4.99
CA SER A 360 7.02 17.94 -4.63
C SER A 360 7.66 18.96 -5.55
N LEU A 361 8.20 20.06 -4.98
CA LEU A 361 8.81 21.17 -5.69
C LEU A 361 10.33 21.08 -5.60
N LEU A 362 11.02 21.10 -6.76
CA LEU A 362 12.48 21.11 -6.82
C LEU A 362 13.00 22.54 -6.94
N PHE A 363 13.94 22.89 -6.07
CA PHE A 363 14.72 24.11 -6.13
C PHE A 363 16.19 23.78 -6.35
N ASP A 364 16.88 24.55 -7.20
CA ASP A 364 18.33 24.43 -7.34
C ASP A 364 19.06 25.10 -6.14
N ALA A 365 20.39 24.94 -6.11
CA ALA A 365 21.24 25.51 -5.07
C ALA A 365 21.25 27.05 -5.05
N LYS A 366 20.66 27.73 -6.03
CA LYS A 366 20.48 29.19 -6.08
C LYS A 366 19.07 29.62 -5.65
N GLY A 367 18.23 28.68 -5.19
CA GLY A 367 16.87 28.96 -4.79
C GLY A 367 15.87 29.13 -5.94
N ASN A 368 16.25 28.82 -7.19
CA ASN A 368 15.33 28.90 -8.31
C ASN A 368 14.47 27.65 -8.38
N PHE A 369 13.17 27.81 -8.58
CA PHE A 369 12.25 26.73 -8.88
C PHE A 369 12.59 26.07 -10.22
N ARG A 370 12.71 24.73 -10.24
CA ARG A 370 13.14 23.95 -11.40
C ARG A 370 12.07 23.02 -11.97
N GLY A 371 11.08 22.68 -11.18
CA GLY A 371 9.99 21.81 -11.59
C GLY A 371 9.24 21.20 -10.43
N ALA A 372 8.18 20.49 -10.75
CA ALA A 372 7.31 19.85 -9.78
C ALA A 372 6.95 18.43 -10.21
N TYR A 373 6.76 17.54 -9.22
CA TYR A 373 6.03 16.30 -9.37
C TYR A 373 4.67 16.49 -8.69
N GLU A 374 3.60 16.42 -9.47
CA GLU A 374 2.22 16.58 -8.99
C GLU A 374 1.71 15.25 -8.40
N LYS A 375 1.03 15.31 -7.27
CA LYS A 375 0.40 14.15 -6.62
C LYS A 375 -0.63 13.53 -7.56
N ILE A 376 -0.46 12.25 -7.88
CA ILE A 376 -1.32 11.52 -8.83
C ILE A 376 -2.56 10.98 -8.12
N HIS A 377 -2.38 10.28 -6.99
CA HIS A 377 -3.49 9.78 -6.18
C HIS A 377 -3.86 10.78 -5.10
N LEU A 378 -5.05 11.34 -5.21
CA LEU A 378 -5.62 12.27 -4.24
C LEU A 378 -6.38 11.53 -3.15
N VAL A 379 -6.34 12.06 -1.93
CA VAL A 379 -7.05 11.48 -0.78
C VAL A 379 -8.55 11.75 -0.92
N PRO A 380 -9.38 10.70 -1.01
CA PRO A 380 -10.83 10.87 -1.09
C PRO A 380 -11.38 11.65 0.10
N PHE A 381 -12.32 12.55 -0.18
CA PHE A 381 -12.97 13.48 0.75
C PHE A 381 -12.06 14.56 1.38
N ALA A 382 -10.75 14.42 1.31
CA ALA A 382 -9.82 15.42 1.81
C ALA A 382 -9.23 16.30 0.69
N GLU A 383 -8.89 15.69 -0.44
CA GLU A 383 -8.28 16.36 -1.59
C GLU A 383 -9.15 16.30 -2.85
N VAL A 384 -10.01 15.29 -2.96
CA VAL A 384 -10.94 15.10 -4.08
C VAL A 384 -12.34 14.75 -3.58
N LEU A 385 -13.36 15.35 -4.19
CA LEU A 385 -14.75 15.08 -3.89
C LEU A 385 -15.35 14.10 -4.90
N PRO A 386 -16.10 13.07 -4.45
CA PRO A 386 -16.82 12.19 -5.36
C PRO A 386 -17.83 12.97 -6.20
N GLY A 387 -17.75 12.84 -7.51
CA GLY A 387 -18.68 13.51 -8.41
C GLY A 387 -18.43 15.01 -8.55
N GLU A 388 -17.19 15.50 -8.29
CA GLU A 388 -16.83 16.91 -8.45
C GLU A 388 -17.04 17.44 -9.88
N GLU A 389 -17.19 16.57 -10.85
CA GLU A 389 -17.59 16.89 -12.22
C GLU A 389 -19.06 17.32 -12.33
N TYR A 390 -19.87 17.05 -11.28
CA TYR A 390 -21.30 17.42 -11.22
C TYR A 390 -21.53 18.55 -10.23
N GLU A 391 -22.02 19.68 -10.71
CA GLU A 391 -22.27 20.88 -9.88
C GLU A 391 -23.22 20.60 -8.70
N TRP A 392 -24.22 19.73 -8.88
CA TRP A 392 -25.13 19.35 -7.79
C TRP A 392 -24.40 18.59 -6.66
N ALA A 393 -23.39 17.77 -6.98
CA ALA A 393 -22.61 17.02 -6.00
C ALA A 393 -21.70 17.97 -5.22
N VAL A 394 -21.02 18.90 -5.89
CA VAL A 394 -20.21 19.96 -5.26
C VAL A 394 -21.08 20.80 -4.32
N ASN A 395 -22.24 21.28 -4.80
CA ASN A 395 -23.18 22.06 -3.98
C ASN A 395 -23.72 21.28 -2.77
N LEU A 396 -23.94 19.96 -2.91
CA LEU A 396 -24.36 19.10 -1.81
C LEU A 396 -23.23 18.97 -0.77
N MET A 397 -22.00 18.72 -1.22
CA MET A 397 -20.84 18.57 -0.34
C MET A 397 -20.48 19.89 0.35
N ASP A 398 -20.56 21.01 -0.34
CA ASP A 398 -20.38 22.33 0.26
C ASP A 398 -21.38 22.58 1.40
N LYS A 399 -22.66 22.23 1.19
CA LYS A 399 -23.70 22.35 2.23
C LYS A 399 -23.51 21.39 3.40
N LEU A 400 -23.00 20.18 3.15
CA LEU A 400 -22.85 19.14 4.18
C LEU A 400 -21.55 19.29 4.98
N VAL A 401 -20.47 19.73 4.33
CA VAL A 401 -19.12 19.67 4.88
C VAL A 401 -18.30 20.95 4.64
N GLY A 402 -18.81 21.92 3.90
CA GLY A 402 -18.14 23.20 3.66
C GLY A 402 -16.95 23.10 2.70
N ILE A 403 -16.89 22.07 1.84
CA ILE A 403 -15.84 21.91 0.83
C ILE A 403 -16.42 22.19 -0.54
N SER A 404 -15.85 23.16 -1.24
CA SER A 404 -16.31 23.61 -2.56
C SER A 404 -15.35 23.30 -3.71
N ALA A 405 -14.06 22.99 -3.44
CA ALA A 405 -13.08 22.72 -4.49
C ALA A 405 -12.08 21.65 -4.03
N GLY A 406 -11.73 20.73 -4.93
CA GLY A 406 -10.69 19.73 -4.75
C GLY A 406 -9.35 20.17 -5.36
N TRP A 407 -8.31 19.41 -5.05
CA TRP A 407 -7.02 19.50 -5.71
C TRP A 407 -7.09 18.88 -7.11
N LYS A 408 -6.18 19.27 -8.01
CA LYS A 408 -6.00 18.64 -9.31
C LYS A 408 -5.04 17.46 -9.16
N ALA A 409 -5.41 16.28 -9.65
CA ALA A 409 -4.50 15.15 -9.76
C ALA A 409 -3.46 15.38 -10.86
N GLY A 410 -2.22 15.01 -10.59
CA GLY A 410 -1.16 14.97 -11.60
C GLY A 410 -1.38 13.83 -12.60
N ASP A 411 -0.85 14.00 -13.81
CA ASP A 411 -0.92 13.01 -14.90
C ASP A 411 0.47 12.65 -15.48
N GLN A 412 1.54 13.23 -14.91
CA GLN A 412 2.89 13.04 -15.41
C GLN A 412 3.82 12.42 -14.37
N TYR A 413 4.73 11.56 -14.83
CA TYR A 413 5.76 10.94 -14.02
C TYR A 413 7.07 11.71 -14.16
N VAL A 414 7.37 12.58 -13.21
CA VAL A 414 8.54 13.46 -13.23
C VAL A 414 9.64 12.87 -12.34
N LEU A 415 10.88 12.88 -12.83
CA LEU A 415 12.07 12.53 -12.05
C LEU A 415 12.98 13.77 -11.91
N PHE A 416 13.62 13.91 -10.75
CA PHE A 416 14.55 14.98 -10.46
C PHE A 416 15.99 14.50 -10.55
N ASP A 417 16.82 15.13 -11.36
CA ASP A 417 18.23 14.82 -11.51
C ASP A 417 19.04 15.58 -10.46
N ILE A 418 19.61 14.86 -9.48
CA ILE A 418 20.34 15.42 -8.35
C ILE A 418 21.81 15.01 -8.45
N PRO A 419 22.78 15.96 -8.43
CA PRO A 419 24.21 15.65 -8.36
C PRO A 419 24.56 14.85 -7.10
N CYS A 420 25.49 13.90 -7.20
CA CYS A 420 25.86 13.05 -6.08
C CYS A 420 27.35 12.63 -6.15
N GLU A 421 27.80 11.84 -5.16
CA GLU A 421 29.10 11.21 -5.17
C GLU A 421 29.05 9.82 -5.81
N ARG A 422 30.09 9.47 -6.58
CA ARG A 422 30.29 8.11 -7.08
C ARG A 422 31.14 7.33 -6.09
N ASN A 423 30.70 6.15 -5.70
CA ASN A 423 31.51 5.25 -4.90
C ASN A 423 32.67 4.68 -5.76
N GLU A 424 33.90 4.99 -5.41
CA GLU A 424 35.08 4.51 -6.11
C GLU A 424 35.16 2.97 -6.06
N GLY A 425 34.97 2.31 -7.21
CA GLY A 425 35.10 0.85 -7.31
C GLY A 425 34.52 0.22 -8.58
N ARG A 426 33.72 0.94 -9.37
CA ARG A 426 33.17 0.45 -10.65
C ARG A 426 33.15 1.52 -11.72
N ALA A 427 34.29 1.73 -12.35
CA ALA A 427 34.33 2.39 -13.64
C ALA A 427 34.01 1.35 -14.72
N LYS A 428 32.74 1.27 -15.21
CA LYS A 428 32.39 0.78 -16.56
C LYS A 428 30.89 0.87 -16.78
N SER A 429 30.52 1.72 -17.60
CA SER A 429 29.61 1.84 -18.73
C SER A 429 28.93 3.21 -18.75
N VAL A 430 29.38 4.00 -19.70
CA VAL A 430 28.76 5.27 -20.06
C VAL A 430 27.52 4.96 -20.88
N SER A 431 26.33 5.17 -20.33
CA SER A 431 25.14 5.36 -21.14
C SER A 431 24.96 6.86 -21.39
N LYS A 432 24.98 7.21 -22.65
CA LYS A 432 24.78 8.54 -23.20
C LYS A 432 23.31 8.93 -22.94
N ILE A 433 23.05 9.72 -21.91
CA ILE A 433 21.72 10.30 -21.67
C ILE A 433 21.86 11.80 -21.88
N VAL A 434 21.03 12.33 -22.77
CA VAL A 434 20.92 13.75 -23.08
C VAL A 434 20.46 14.49 -21.85
N SER A 435 21.34 15.27 -21.22
CA SER A 435 20.99 16.18 -20.14
C SER A 435 20.21 17.38 -20.71
N LEU A 436 19.10 17.72 -20.04
CA LEU A 436 18.40 19.00 -20.24
C LEU A 436 19.15 20.20 -19.64
N ALA A 437 20.45 20.12 -19.50
CA ALA A 437 21.34 21.22 -19.13
C ALA A 437 21.95 21.84 -20.40
N LYS A 438 21.13 22.42 -21.27
CA LYS A 438 21.59 23.41 -22.23
C LYS A 438 21.30 24.78 -21.63
N ASP A 439 22.29 25.33 -20.94
CA ASP A 439 22.58 26.77 -20.79
C ASP A 439 23.61 26.99 -19.65
N ALA A 440 24.77 26.36 -19.79
CA ALA A 440 25.99 26.83 -19.11
C ALA A 440 27.10 26.82 -20.14
N GLY A 441 27.66 28.00 -20.41
CA GLY A 441 28.66 28.22 -21.42
C GLY A 441 29.86 27.26 -21.31
N ASP A 442 30.37 26.87 -22.46
CA ASP A 442 31.63 26.19 -22.67
C ASP A 442 32.76 26.93 -21.95
N ASP A 443 33.24 26.38 -20.84
CA ASP A 443 34.61 26.49 -20.35
C ASP A 443 34.76 25.82 -18.97
N ALA A 444 34.62 24.51 -18.91
CA ALA A 444 35.24 23.69 -17.87
C ALA A 444 35.16 22.21 -18.30
N VAL A 445 36.27 21.66 -18.73
CA VAL A 445 36.51 20.21 -18.72
C VAL A 445 36.61 19.78 -17.23
N GLY A 446 35.46 19.83 -16.53
CA GLY A 446 35.24 19.35 -15.18
C GLY A 446 34.66 17.93 -15.26
N LYS A 447 35.14 17.02 -14.42
CA LYS A 447 34.55 15.70 -14.21
C LYS A 447 33.03 15.85 -14.09
N GLU A 448 32.27 15.31 -15.06
CA GLU A 448 30.80 15.24 -14.94
C GLU A 448 30.45 14.57 -13.62
N MET A 449 29.78 15.30 -12.73
CA MET A 449 29.30 14.72 -11.49
C MET A 449 28.20 13.68 -11.81
N PRO A 450 28.24 12.51 -11.20
CA PRO A 450 27.19 11.52 -11.42
C PRO A 450 25.86 12.06 -10.91
N LEU A 451 24.78 11.72 -11.59
CA LEU A 451 23.43 12.12 -11.23
C LEU A 451 22.67 10.94 -10.61
N VAL A 452 21.83 11.23 -9.64
CA VAL A 452 20.80 10.33 -9.09
C VAL A 452 19.44 10.84 -9.56
N ARG A 453 18.67 9.96 -10.22
CA ARG A 453 17.30 10.25 -10.60
C ARG A 453 16.36 9.94 -9.46
N VAL A 454 15.85 10.99 -8.83
CA VAL A 454 14.96 10.93 -7.69
C VAL A 454 13.51 10.94 -8.17
N ALA A 455 12.75 9.93 -7.81
CA ALA A 455 11.28 9.99 -7.85
C ALA A 455 10.77 10.49 -6.50
N SER A 456 9.92 11.51 -6.49
CA SER A 456 9.42 12.10 -5.25
C SER A 456 7.89 12.01 -5.15
N PRO A 457 7.31 10.79 -4.96
CA PRO A 457 5.88 10.64 -4.74
C PRO A 457 5.44 11.40 -3.48
N VAL A 458 4.23 11.95 -3.53
CA VAL A 458 3.66 12.73 -2.44
C VAL A 458 2.69 11.89 -1.64
N CYS A 459 2.85 11.90 -0.31
CA CYS A 459 1.96 11.29 0.67
C CYS A 459 1.68 9.80 0.35
N PHE A 460 0.42 9.38 0.39
CA PHE A 460 0.06 7.99 0.15
C PHE A 460 0.23 7.53 -1.32
N GLY A 461 0.82 8.35 -2.17
CA GLY A 461 1.28 7.92 -3.50
C GLY A 461 2.22 6.71 -3.45
N ASP A 462 3.03 6.56 -2.41
CA ASP A 462 3.88 5.38 -2.20
C ASP A 462 3.12 4.09 -1.83
N ALA A 463 1.85 4.19 -1.45
CA ALA A 463 0.98 3.04 -1.24
C ALA A 463 0.45 2.43 -2.55
N PHE A 464 0.62 3.10 -3.70
CA PHE A 464 0.13 2.66 -5.01
C PHE A 464 1.26 2.18 -5.93
N PRO A 465 1.61 0.88 -5.84
CA PRO A 465 2.73 0.34 -6.61
C PRO A 465 2.52 0.40 -8.12
N SER A 466 1.33 0.07 -8.61
CA SER A 466 1.06 -0.04 -10.06
C SER A 466 0.93 1.30 -10.75
N ASP A 467 0.35 2.28 -10.06
CA ASP A 467 -0.10 3.53 -10.69
C ASP A 467 0.88 4.69 -10.42
N VAL A 468 1.72 4.58 -9.40
CA VAL A 468 2.69 5.62 -9.03
C VAL A 468 4.12 5.08 -9.08
N CYS A 469 4.48 4.18 -8.16
CA CYS A 469 5.88 3.77 -8.00
C CYS A 469 6.38 2.92 -9.19
N GLY A 470 5.54 2.07 -9.76
CA GLY A 470 5.92 1.24 -10.91
C GLY A 470 6.25 2.04 -12.16
N PRO A 471 5.40 2.98 -12.61
CA PRO A 471 5.76 3.89 -13.68
C PRO A 471 7.03 4.70 -13.40
N LEU A 472 7.16 5.33 -12.22
CA LEU A 472 8.37 6.07 -11.84
C LEU A 472 9.63 5.19 -11.91
N HIS A 473 9.53 3.93 -11.45
CA HIS A 473 10.63 2.97 -11.57
C HIS A 473 10.95 2.65 -13.04
N ARG A 474 9.94 2.39 -13.88
CA ARG A 474 10.13 2.11 -15.32
C ARG A 474 10.72 3.30 -16.09
N TYR A 475 10.42 4.53 -15.66
CA TYR A 475 11.06 5.74 -16.18
C TYR A 475 12.52 5.87 -15.74
N GLY A 476 12.98 4.99 -14.84
CA GLY A 476 14.37 4.84 -14.45
C GLY A 476 14.74 5.63 -13.19
N SER A 477 13.86 5.74 -12.21
CA SER A 477 14.24 6.27 -10.90
C SER A 477 15.29 5.40 -10.24
N ASP A 478 16.30 6.03 -9.66
CA ASP A 478 17.36 5.38 -8.89
C ASP A 478 16.96 5.23 -7.41
N VAL A 479 16.11 6.14 -6.91
CA VAL A 479 15.64 6.19 -5.52
C VAL A 479 14.24 6.78 -5.42
N PHE A 480 13.42 6.28 -4.50
CA PHE A 480 12.17 6.91 -4.11
C PHE A 480 12.40 7.79 -2.88
N ILE A 481 12.05 9.08 -2.96
CA ILE A 481 12.03 10.02 -1.83
C ILE A 481 10.60 10.53 -1.69
N ASN A 482 9.82 9.88 -0.84
CA ASN A 482 8.45 10.27 -0.54
C ASN A 482 8.45 11.44 0.45
N ILE A 483 7.65 12.46 0.17
CA ILE A 483 7.33 13.52 1.12
C ILE A 483 5.88 13.36 1.58
N THR A 484 5.62 13.44 2.89
CA THR A 484 4.28 13.18 3.42
C THR A 484 3.97 13.97 4.68
N ASP A 485 2.68 14.16 4.93
CA ASP A 485 2.14 14.66 6.19
C ASP A 485 1.04 13.72 6.70
N ASP A 486 1.40 12.83 7.59
CA ASP A 486 0.49 11.89 8.26
C ASP A 486 0.03 12.42 9.64
N SER A 487 0.53 13.59 10.07
CA SER A 487 0.35 14.14 11.43
C SER A 487 -1.09 14.49 11.82
N TRP A 488 -1.97 14.61 10.84
CA TRP A 488 -3.37 15.02 11.01
C TRP A 488 -4.17 14.12 11.95
N SER A 489 -3.83 12.85 12.08
CA SER A 489 -4.49 11.90 13.00
C SER A 489 -3.82 11.85 14.37
N ASN A 490 -2.54 12.19 14.46
CA ASN A 490 -1.70 12.11 15.66
C ASN A 490 -1.78 10.74 16.36
N THR A 491 -1.87 9.64 15.57
CA THR A 491 -1.93 8.26 16.06
C THR A 491 -0.80 7.42 15.49
N LYS A 492 -0.19 6.58 16.33
CA LYS A 492 0.86 5.66 15.88
C LYS A 492 0.35 4.66 14.85
N SER A 493 -0.91 4.27 14.96
CA SER A 493 -1.55 3.35 14.00
C SER A 493 -1.52 3.89 12.57
N ALA A 494 -1.89 5.15 12.36
CA ALA A 494 -1.89 5.75 11.02
C ALA A 494 -0.47 5.79 10.44
N GLU A 495 0.49 6.29 11.23
CA GLU A 495 1.89 6.45 10.84
C GLU A 495 2.53 5.12 10.43
N TYR A 496 2.41 4.10 11.29
CA TYR A 496 3.00 2.80 11.03
C TYR A 496 2.27 1.99 9.96
N GLN A 497 0.94 2.15 9.82
CA GLN A 497 0.20 1.52 8.71
C GLN A 497 0.69 2.08 7.36
N HIS A 498 0.86 3.39 7.26
CA HIS A 498 1.37 4.02 6.05
C HIS A 498 2.81 3.56 5.75
N PHE A 499 3.69 3.65 6.75
CA PHE A 499 5.08 3.21 6.62
C PHE A 499 5.21 1.76 6.15
N VAL A 500 4.48 0.83 6.79
CA VAL A 500 4.61 -0.60 6.47
C VAL A 500 4.12 -0.90 5.05
N ILE A 501 3.05 -0.26 4.59
CA ILE A 501 2.58 -0.42 3.21
C ILE A 501 3.63 0.13 2.23
N ALA A 502 4.16 1.32 2.49
CA ALA A 502 5.19 1.94 1.67
C ALA A 502 6.49 1.12 1.61
N SER A 503 6.85 0.45 2.72
CA SER A 503 8.08 -0.34 2.83
C SER A 503 8.20 -1.46 1.78
N TYR A 504 7.07 -1.96 1.28
CA TYR A 504 7.06 -2.94 0.18
C TYR A 504 7.70 -2.40 -1.10
N ARG A 505 7.64 -1.09 -1.36
CA ARG A 505 8.25 -0.47 -2.55
C ARG A 505 9.73 -0.73 -2.64
N ALA A 506 10.44 -0.68 -1.50
CA ALA A 506 11.87 -0.99 -1.46
C ALA A 506 12.15 -2.43 -1.95
N ILE A 507 11.31 -3.39 -1.57
CA ILE A 507 11.46 -4.81 -1.91
C ILE A 507 10.93 -5.11 -3.33
N GLU A 508 9.76 -4.62 -3.67
CA GLU A 508 9.11 -4.85 -4.96
C GLU A 508 9.95 -4.37 -6.14
N TYR A 509 10.64 -3.23 -5.97
CA TYR A 509 11.46 -2.62 -7.01
C TYR A 509 12.96 -2.76 -6.76
N ARG A 510 13.38 -3.36 -5.63
CA ARG A 510 14.79 -3.48 -5.23
C ARG A 510 15.54 -2.16 -5.29
N THR A 511 14.90 -1.12 -4.78
CA THR A 511 15.41 0.25 -4.74
C THR A 511 15.40 0.79 -3.31
N THR A 512 16.17 1.85 -3.05
CA THR A 512 16.12 2.56 -1.77
C THR A 512 14.82 3.36 -1.69
N LEU A 513 14.13 3.28 -0.56
CA LEU A 513 12.98 4.10 -0.21
C LEU A 513 13.34 5.04 0.94
N VAL A 514 13.12 6.32 0.72
CA VAL A 514 13.23 7.38 1.73
C VAL A 514 11.85 7.96 1.97
N ARG A 515 11.50 8.20 3.22
CA ARG A 515 10.31 8.96 3.63
C ARG A 515 10.75 10.15 4.46
N SER A 516 10.39 11.35 4.05
CA SER A 516 10.54 12.60 4.81
C SER A 516 9.17 13.10 5.19
N THR A 517 8.82 13.01 6.47
CA THR A 517 7.48 13.26 6.97
C THR A 517 7.41 14.53 7.82
N ASN A 518 6.22 15.13 7.94
CA ASN A 518 6.04 16.27 8.85
C ASN A 518 6.23 15.87 10.32
N ALA A 519 5.55 14.81 10.76
CA ALA A 519 5.63 14.29 12.13
C ALA A 519 5.54 12.76 12.18
N GLY A 520 5.36 12.11 11.04
CA GLY A 520 5.23 10.68 10.88
C GLY A 520 6.57 9.94 10.96
N TYR A 521 6.61 8.70 10.46
CA TYR A 521 7.82 7.90 10.51
C TYR A 521 8.74 8.20 9.33
N SER A 522 9.66 9.15 9.56
CA SER A 522 10.74 9.46 8.62
C SER A 522 11.82 8.38 8.68
N VAL A 523 12.16 7.79 7.52
CA VAL A 523 12.99 6.58 7.48
C VAL A 523 13.66 6.40 6.13
N VAL A 524 14.81 5.73 6.14
CA VAL A 524 15.52 5.25 4.95
C VAL A 524 15.57 3.73 4.98
N LEU A 525 15.06 3.09 3.92
CA LEU A 525 15.09 1.64 3.73
C LEU A 525 16.01 1.26 2.57
N ASP A 526 16.80 0.21 2.76
CA ASP A 526 17.55 -0.42 1.68
C ASP A 526 16.66 -1.32 0.79
N PRO A 527 17.15 -1.81 -0.36
CA PRO A 527 16.40 -2.71 -1.26
C PRO A 527 15.95 -4.06 -0.66
N ALA A 528 16.41 -4.42 0.53
CA ALA A 528 15.95 -5.58 1.29
C ALA A 528 14.92 -5.22 2.37
N GLY A 529 14.52 -3.94 2.45
CA GLY A 529 13.61 -3.44 3.48
C GLY A 529 14.27 -3.31 4.86
N LYS A 530 15.61 -3.22 4.93
CA LYS A 530 16.32 -2.94 6.18
C LYS A 530 16.27 -1.45 6.45
N ILE A 531 16.03 -1.07 7.69
CA ILE A 531 16.11 0.32 8.14
C ILE A 531 17.59 0.70 8.17
N VAL A 532 17.97 1.70 7.38
CA VAL A 532 19.31 2.30 7.33
C VAL A 532 19.43 3.40 8.39
N ALA A 533 18.41 4.25 8.46
CA ALA A 533 18.29 5.33 9.44
C ALA A 533 16.80 5.71 9.60
N ASP A 534 16.45 6.26 10.75
CA ASP A 534 15.08 6.71 11.04
C ASP A 534 15.07 7.86 12.05
N MET A 535 13.90 8.49 12.21
CA MET A 535 13.63 9.54 13.17
C MET A 535 12.43 9.18 14.07
N PRO A 536 12.37 9.67 15.31
CA PRO A 536 11.24 9.45 16.20
C PRO A 536 9.96 10.13 15.68
N LEU A 537 8.80 9.53 15.99
CA LEU A 537 7.48 10.10 15.66
C LEU A 537 7.19 11.34 16.51
N PHE A 538 6.47 12.31 15.95
CA PHE A 538 5.88 13.45 16.63
C PHE A 538 6.91 14.36 17.33
N GLU A 539 8.14 14.37 16.85
CA GLU A 539 9.20 15.23 17.36
C GLU A 539 9.75 16.14 16.25
N LYS A 540 10.15 17.36 16.60
CA LYS A 540 10.94 18.21 15.69
C LYS A 540 12.33 17.60 15.60
N SER A 541 12.70 17.16 14.40
CA SER A 541 13.96 16.45 14.17
C SER A 541 14.46 16.66 12.76
N SER A 542 15.75 16.41 12.55
CA SER A 542 16.34 16.30 11.23
C SER A 542 17.41 15.23 11.21
N LEU A 543 17.63 14.64 10.05
CA LEU A 543 18.54 13.51 9.86
C LEU A 543 19.49 13.80 8.70
N ALA A 544 20.78 13.85 8.98
CA ALA A 544 21.82 13.78 7.97
C ALA A 544 22.11 12.31 7.65
N VAL A 545 21.93 11.89 6.41
CA VAL A 545 22.09 10.50 6.02
C VAL A 545 22.73 10.35 4.64
N SER A 546 23.68 9.42 4.53
CA SER A 546 24.24 8.99 3.26
C SER A 546 23.36 7.89 2.67
N ILE A 547 22.43 8.26 1.79
CA ILE A 547 21.48 7.36 1.14
C ILE A 547 22.22 6.47 0.15
N PRO A 548 22.20 5.14 0.31
CA PRO A 548 22.82 4.24 -0.64
C PRO A 548 21.95 4.13 -1.90
N VAL A 549 22.54 4.37 -3.06
CA VAL A 549 21.87 4.25 -4.36
C VAL A 549 22.48 3.05 -5.09
N TYR A 550 21.63 2.11 -5.49
CA TYR A 550 22.00 0.86 -6.10
C TYR A 550 21.75 0.88 -7.61
N GLU A 551 22.38 -0.06 -8.31
CA GLU A 551 22.08 -0.29 -9.73
C GLU A 551 20.60 -0.55 -9.94
N HIS A 552 20.01 0.11 -10.92
CA HIS A 552 18.62 -0.09 -11.28
C HIS A 552 18.38 -1.55 -11.64
N SER A 553 17.51 -2.22 -10.92
CA SER A 553 17.24 -3.64 -11.08
C SER A 553 15.79 -3.88 -11.50
N THR A 554 15.59 -4.86 -12.37
CA THR A 554 14.26 -5.26 -12.80
C THR A 554 13.85 -6.52 -12.04
N THR A 555 12.77 -6.44 -11.27
CA THR A 555 12.17 -7.58 -10.57
C THR A 555 11.02 -8.15 -11.39
N VAL A 556 10.55 -9.37 -11.05
CA VAL A 556 9.35 -9.95 -11.67
C VAL A 556 8.14 -9.04 -11.43
N TYR A 557 8.03 -8.50 -10.21
CA TYR A 557 6.95 -7.58 -9.90
C TYR A 557 7.04 -6.26 -10.68
N ALA A 558 8.23 -5.69 -10.85
CA ALA A 558 8.42 -4.48 -11.64
C ALA A 558 8.01 -4.66 -13.11
N LEU A 559 8.19 -5.86 -13.67
CA LEU A 559 7.78 -6.20 -15.04
C LEU A 559 6.28 -6.40 -15.17
N PHE A 560 5.67 -7.17 -14.27
CA PHE A 560 4.31 -7.67 -14.44
C PHE A 560 3.29 -7.04 -13.48
N GLY A 561 3.75 -6.20 -12.51
CA GLY A 561 2.88 -5.53 -11.54
C GLY A 561 2.03 -6.51 -10.73
N ASN A 562 0.77 -6.21 -10.57
CA ASN A 562 -0.20 -7.01 -9.80
C ASN A 562 -0.69 -8.27 -10.55
N TRP A 563 0.23 -9.00 -11.21
CA TRP A 563 -0.11 -10.18 -12.02
C TRP A 563 -0.81 -11.29 -11.21
N LEU A 564 -0.43 -11.49 -9.95
CA LEU A 564 -0.97 -12.59 -9.14
C LEU A 564 -2.47 -12.40 -8.81
N PRO A 565 -2.94 -11.25 -8.28
CA PRO A 565 -4.36 -10.99 -8.13
C PRO A 565 -5.13 -11.03 -9.46
N PHE A 566 -4.52 -10.59 -10.56
CA PHE A 566 -5.11 -10.67 -11.89
C PHE A 566 -5.37 -12.13 -12.29
N VAL A 567 -4.40 -13.02 -12.09
CA VAL A 567 -4.55 -14.46 -12.34
C VAL A 567 -5.67 -15.04 -11.49
N PHE A 568 -5.75 -14.67 -10.20
CA PHE A 568 -6.85 -15.12 -9.33
C PHE A 568 -8.21 -14.64 -9.82
N GLY A 569 -8.30 -13.39 -10.29
CA GLY A 569 -9.52 -12.84 -10.91
C GLY A 569 -9.94 -13.65 -12.13
N VAL A 570 -9.02 -13.94 -13.04
CA VAL A 570 -9.29 -14.76 -14.23
C VAL A 570 -9.78 -16.16 -13.85
N LEU A 571 -9.13 -16.81 -12.89
CA LEU A 571 -9.54 -18.16 -12.42
C LEU A 571 -10.95 -18.16 -11.81
N ILE A 572 -11.26 -17.14 -11.00
CA ILE A 572 -12.59 -16.99 -10.38
C ILE A 572 -13.66 -16.74 -11.44
N ILE A 573 -13.41 -15.86 -12.40
CA ILE A 573 -14.35 -15.56 -13.50
C ILE A 573 -14.55 -16.81 -14.37
N ALA A 574 -13.47 -17.48 -14.77
CA ALA A 574 -13.55 -18.69 -15.59
C ALA A 574 -14.37 -19.79 -14.91
N TYR A 575 -14.16 -19.98 -13.59
CA TYR A 575 -14.96 -20.92 -12.81
C TYR A 575 -16.44 -20.52 -12.74
N CYS A 576 -16.76 -19.26 -12.48
CA CYS A 576 -18.13 -18.78 -12.45
C CYS A 576 -18.84 -18.93 -13.80
N LEU A 577 -18.12 -18.67 -14.90
CA LEU A 577 -18.62 -18.91 -16.26
C LEU A 577 -18.88 -20.39 -16.52
N TYR A 578 -17.93 -21.27 -16.16
CA TYR A 578 -18.09 -22.70 -16.28
C TYR A 578 -19.35 -23.22 -15.57
N VAL A 579 -19.53 -22.81 -14.30
CA VAL A 579 -20.73 -23.18 -13.52
C VAL A 579 -22.00 -22.63 -14.14
N SER A 580 -22.00 -21.41 -14.67
CA SER A 580 -23.16 -20.80 -15.33
C SER A 580 -23.52 -21.53 -16.62
N LEU A 581 -22.53 -21.87 -17.43
CA LEU A 581 -22.72 -22.63 -18.67
C LEU A 581 -23.23 -24.06 -18.38
N ALA A 582 -22.65 -24.74 -17.40
CA ALA A 582 -23.10 -26.05 -16.96
C ALA A 582 -24.56 -26.03 -16.44
N PHE A 583 -24.99 -24.92 -15.85
CA PHE A 583 -26.38 -24.73 -15.42
C PHE A 583 -27.33 -24.51 -16.60
N VAL A 584 -26.91 -23.76 -17.64
CA VAL A 584 -27.73 -23.39 -18.80
C VAL A 584 -27.85 -24.54 -19.79
N PHE A 585 -26.76 -25.24 -20.07
CA PHE A 585 -26.71 -26.26 -21.15
C PHE A 585 -26.90 -27.69 -20.65
N GLY A 586 -27.00 -27.94 -19.35
CA GLY A 586 -27.25 -29.27 -18.76
C GLY A 586 -26.07 -30.23 -18.88
N ASP A 587 -26.36 -31.53 -18.61
CA ASP A 587 -25.34 -32.58 -18.50
C ASP A 587 -24.58 -32.88 -19.82
N ASP A 588 -25.07 -32.45 -20.98
CA ASP A 588 -24.47 -32.75 -22.29
C ASP A 588 -23.11 -32.04 -22.49
N PHE A 589 -22.88 -30.88 -21.83
CA PHE A 589 -21.63 -30.15 -21.92
C PHE A 589 -20.48 -30.75 -21.10
N ILE A 590 -20.80 -31.60 -20.10
CA ILE A 590 -19.81 -32.20 -19.20
C ILE A 590 -19.20 -33.48 -19.83
N TYR A 591 -19.94 -34.12 -20.72
CA TYR A 591 -19.48 -35.37 -21.36
C TYR A 591 -18.55 -35.16 -22.58
N GLU A 592 -18.57 -33.98 -23.21
CA GLU A 592 -17.65 -33.70 -24.35
C GLU A 592 -16.30 -33.13 -23.89
N ALA A 593 -16.12 -32.76 -22.61
CA ALA A 593 -14.88 -32.18 -22.07
C ALA A 593 -13.96 -33.17 -21.34
N HIS A 594 -14.32 -34.47 -21.34
CA HIS A 594 -13.51 -35.60 -20.83
C HIS A 594 -13.27 -36.60 -21.94
#